data_511236150d000829264e75ac9487c268
#
_entry.id   511236150d000829264e75ac9487c268
#
_cell.length_a   1.000
_cell.length_b   1.000
_cell.length_c   1.000
_cell.angle_alpha   90.00
_cell.angle_beta   90.00
_cell.angle_gamma   90.00
#
_symmetry.space_group_name_H-M   'P 1'
#
loop_
_entity.id
_entity.type
_entity.pdbx_description
1 polymer ?
#
loop_
_entity_poly.entity_id
_entity_poly.type
_entity_poly.pdbx_seq_one_letter_code
_entity_poly.pdbx_strand_id
1 'polypeptide(L)'
;MCPRPWQGTVQPMDVVWRERPQLRSPALVCAFKGWNDAGEAASAALGFLIDGFEANEVASIDPEEFYDFTAVRPTVRLSEGLTRTIEWPANTLHAAEVSGADHDLLLFQGVEPSLNWRRFTAGLLDMARELGAEMVITLGALLADVPHTRPVPMTGICSNPDLVRLHGFEQSNYEGPTGIVGVLHHACAEAGMTSVSLWASVPHYVAAAPNPKAALALIRSFEGVAGLAVDALDLETSAEEYERQVSAAVATDPDVKSFVERLEQTLDEVTEQTHPDDLPSADSIARDFQKFLRQRRRQDD
;
A
#
# COMPACT_ATOMS: atom_id res chain seq x y z
N MET A 1 10.83 21.87 22.63
CA MET A 1 11.49 22.75 21.65
C MET A 1 11.46 22.00 20.34
N CYS A 2 10.54 22.32 19.43
CA CYS A 2 10.42 21.63 18.14
C CYS A 2 11.72 21.87 17.34
N PRO A 3 12.37 20.82 16.80
CA PRO A 3 13.52 21.03 15.93
C PRO A 3 13.06 21.82 14.71
N ARG A 4 13.85 22.83 14.32
CA ARG A 4 13.55 23.62 13.12
C ARG A 4 13.53 22.69 11.90
N PRO A 5 12.57 22.85 10.98
CA PRO A 5 12.59 22.10 9.72
C PRO A 5 13.92 22.37 9.00
N TRP A 6 14.47 21.34 8.39
CA TRP A 6 15.70 21.43 7.62
C TRP A 6 15.49 22.38 6.42
N GLN A 7 16.29 23.45 6.32
CA GLN A 7 16.16 24.49 5.28
C GLN A 7 17.19 24.32 4.14
N GLY A 8 17.75 23.13 3.94
CA GLY A 8 18.66 22.89 2.81
C GLY A 8 17.89 22.81 1.48
N THR A 9 18.42 23.46 0.45
CA THR A 9 17.97 23.25 -0.94
C THR A 9 18.23 21.81 -1.35
N VAL A 10 17.17 21.05 -1.63
CA VAL A 10 17.29 19.71 -2.20
C VAL A 10 17.64 19.87 -3.68
N GLN A 11 18.76 19.24 -4.10
CA GLN A 11 19.09 19.24 -5.53
C GLN A 11 18.08 18.41 -6.32
N PRO A 12 17.74 18.79 -7.56
CA PRO A 12 16.86 17.99 -8.40
C PRO A 12 17.38 16.55 -8.54
N MET A 13 16.45 15.63 -8.69
CA MET A 13 16.73 14.22 -8.97
C MET A 13 16.85 14.04 -10.48
N ASP A 14 17.81 13.23 -10.92
CA ASP A 14 17.95 12.88 -12.33
C ASP A 14 16.90 11.83 -12.71
N VAL A 15 15.99 12.22 -13.59
CA VAL A 15 14.90 11.38 -14.10
C VAL A 15 15.10 11.17 -15.59
N VAL A 16 15.12 9.90 -16.00
CA VAL A 16 15.18 9.52 -17.41
C VAL A 16 13.77 9.35 -17.92
N TRP A 17 13.27 10.34 -18.65
CA TRP A 17 11.95 10.30 -19.27
C TRP A 17 11.97 9.57 -20.58
N ARG A 18 11.05 8.63 -20.78
CA ARG A 18 10.73 8.02 -22.07
C ARG A 18 9.59 8.77 -22.74
N GLU A 19 8.60 9.15 -21.94
CA GLU A 19 7.40 9.86 -22.37
C GLU A 19 6.85 10.74 -21.25
N ARG A 20 6.09 11.80 -21.62
CA ARG A 20 5.30 12.61 -20.69
C ARG A 20 3.83 12.54 -21.09
N PRO A 21 3.09 11.55 -20.59
CA PRO A 21 1.69 11.35 -20.95
C PRO A 21 0.81 12.48 -20.43
N GLN A 22 -0.28 12.74 -21.15
CA GLN A 22 -1.33 13.65 -20.70
C GLN A 22 -2.39 12.80 -19.98
N LEU A 23 -2.46 12.95 -18.67
CA LEU A 23 -3.34 12.16 -17.81
C LEU A 23 -4.41 13.02 -17.16
N ARG A 24 -5.54 12.43 -16.80
CA ARG A 24 -6.66 13.08 -16.11
C ARG A 24 -6.51 12.90 -14.61
N SER A 25 -6.12 13.96 -13.88
CA SER A 25 -6.00 13.97 -12.40
C SER A 25 -5.49 12.66 -11.81
N PRO A 26 -4.31 12.14 -12.24
CA PRO A 26 -3.92 10.77 -11.93
C PRO A 26 -3.67 10.56 -10.44
N ALA A 27 -3.95 9.34 -9.94
CA ALA A 27 -3.49 8.88 -8.65
C ALA A 27 -2.12 8.21 -8.79
N LEU A 28 -1.13 8.64 -7.99
CA LEU A 28 0.17 7.98 -7.93
C LEU A 28 0.13 6.84 -6.91
N VAL A 29 0.33 5.60 -7.35
CA VAL A 29 0.43 4.42 -6.49
C VAL A 29 1.89 3.98 -6.42
N CYS A 30 2.42 3.77 -5.20
CA CYS A 30 3.83 3.42 -4.98
C CYS A 30 3.95 2.13 -4.17
N ALA A 31 4.87 1.26 -4.58
CA ALA A 31 5.38 0.16 -3.76
C ALA A 31 6.89 0.03 -3.89
N PHE A 32 7.54 -0.34 -2.78
CA PHE A 32 9.00 -0.45 -2.71
C PHE A 32 9.39 -1.81 -2.14
N LYS A 33 10.17 -2.58 -2.91
CA LYS A 33 10.83 -3.78 -2.39
C LYS A 33 11.76 -3.41 -1.25
N GLY A 34 11.82 -4.26 -0.23
CA GLY A 34 12.69 -4.07 0.93
C GLY A 34 11.94 -4.15 2.24
N TRP A 35 12.30 -3.28 3.20
CA TRP A 35 11.78 -3.36 4.57
C TRP A 35 10.25 -3.19 4.69
N ASN A 36 9.63 -2.46 3.76
CA ASN A 36 8.19 -2.21 3.73
C ASN A 36 7.40 -3.25 2.91
N ASP A 37 8.00 -4.37 2.52
CA ASP A 37 7.42 -5.32 1.56
C ASP A 37 7.48 -6.76 2.07
N ALA A 38 6.92 -7.01 3.24
CA ALA A 38 6.86 -8.35 3.82
C ALA A 38 6.15 -9.33 2.86
N GLY A 39 6.80 -10.48 2.60
CA GLY A 39 6.31 -11.48 1.66
C GLY A 39 6.16 -10.96 0.23
N GLU A 40 6.89 -9.91 -0.16
CA GLU A 40 6.78 -9.25 -1.47
C GLU A 40 5.33 -8.88 -1.85
N ALA A 41 4.46 -8.66 -0.85
CA ALA A 41 3.04 -8.48 -1.08
C ALA A 41 2.71 -7.14 -1.74
N ALA A 42 3.38 -6.04 -1.31
CA ALA A 42 3.16 -4.72 -1.85
C ALA A 42 3.68 -4.59 -3.29
N SER A 43 4.89 -5.10 -3.55
CA SER A 43 5.46 -5.10 -4.90
C SER A 43 4.69 -6.02 -5.85
N ALA A 44 4.18 -7.17 -5.37
CA ALA A 44 3.32 -8.05 -6.16
C ALA A 44 1.98 -7.39 -6.49
N ALA A 45 1.34 -6.72 -5.52
CA ALA A 45 0.10 -5.99 -5.75
C ALA A 45 0.30 -4.89 -6.80
N LEU A 46 1.37 -4.09 -6.70
CA LEU A 46 1.65 -3.06 -7.69
C LEU A 46 1.97 -3.62 -9.07
N GLY A 47 2.74 -4.72 -9.15
CA GLY A 47 3.00 -5.42 -10.40
C GLY A 47 1.70 -5.90 -11.05
N PHE A 48 0.78 -6.44 -10.26
CA PHE A 48 -0.55 -6.85 -10.73
C PHE A 48 -1.36 -5.67 -11.31
N LEU A 49 -1.28 -4.47 -10.67
CA LEU A 49 -1.92 -3.26 -11.21
C LEU A 49 -1.26 -2.82 -12.53
N ILE A 50 0.08 -2.86 -12.61
CA ILE A 50 0.82 -2.51 -13.84
C ILE A 50 0.36 -3.39 -15.00
N ASP A 51 0.30 -4.70 -14.79
CA ASP A 51 -0.12 -5.66 -15.80
C ASP A 51 -1.62 -5.53 -16.13
N GLY A 52 -2.47 -5.43 -15.12
CA GLY A 52 -3.92 -5.39 -15.26
C GLY A 52 -4.45 -4.11 -15.96
N PHE A 53 -3.77 -2.99 -15.78
CA PHE A 53 -4.07 -1.73 -16.48
C PHE A 53 -3.23 -1.52 -17.74
N GLU A 54 -2.43 -2.50 -18.15
CA GLU A 54 -1.52 -2.40 -19.32
C GLU A 54 -0.66 -1.12 -19.28
N ALA A 55 -0.17 -0.78 -18.07
CA ALA A 55 0.56 0.46 -17.85
C ALA A 55 1.93 0.47 -18.51
N ASN A 56 2.24 1.55 -19.22
CA ASN A 56 3.51 1.69 -19.93
C ASN A 56 4.54 2.45 -19.10
N GLU A 57 5.81 2.00 -19.12
CA GLU A 57 6.91 2.71 -18.48
C GLU A 57 7.16 4.06 -19.16
N VAL A 58 7.02 5.14 -18.40
CA VAL A 58 7.16 6.53 -18.88
C VAL A 58 8.41 7.23 -18.37
N ALA A 59 8.94 6.79 -17.22
CA ALA A 59 10.18 7.32 -16.67
C ALA A 59 10.89 6.32 -15.77
N SER A 60 12.18 6.55 -15.54
CA SER A 60 12.97 5.81 -14.55
C SER A 60 13.92 6.75 -13.79
N ILE A 61 14.30 6.34 -12.59
CA ILE A 61 15.28 7.03 -11.76
C ILE A 61 16.58 6.25 -11.78
N ASP A 62 17.71 6.94 -12.04
CA ASP A 62 19.03 6.33 -12.00
C ASP A 62 19.32 5.83 -10.58
N PRO A 63 19.67 4.55 -10.39
CA PRO A 63 19.93 3.99 -9.08
C PRO A 63 21.24 4.45 -8.44
N GLU A 64 22.21 4.97 -9.21
CA GLU A 64 23.59 5.22 -8.78
C GLU A 64 23.69 6.12 -7.53
N GLU A 65 22.79 7.10 -7.40
CA GLU A 65 22.81 8.04 -6.28
C GLU A 65 22.02 7.59 -5.05
N PHE A 66 21.20 6.54 -5.17
CA PHE A 66 20.24 6.17 -4.14
C PHE A 66 20.52 4.84 -3.47
N TYR A 67 21.40 4.01 -4.03
CA TYR A 67 21.65 2.67 -3.51
C TYR A 67 23.10 2.44 -3.12
N ASP A 68 23.26 1.77 -1.97
CA ASP A 68 24.49 1.06 -1.64
C ASP A 68 24.42 -0.32 -2.32
N PHE A 69 25.14 -0.49 -3.42
CA PHE A 69 25.15 -1.75 -4.16
C PHE A 69 25.80 -2.91 -3.41
N THR A 70 26.38 -2.68 -2.23
CA THR A 70 26.80 -3.77 -1.34
C THR A 70 25.62 -4.32 -0.54
N ALA A 71 24.60 -3.52 -0.29
CA ALA A 71 23.36 -3.91 0.38
C ALA A 71 22.27 -4.33 -0.62
N VAL A 72 22.06 -3.56 -1.69
CA VAL A 72 21.08 -3.85 -2.76
C VAL A 72 21.87 -4.21 -4.02
N ARG A 73 22.22 -5.48 -4.16
CA ARG A 73 23.11 -5.93 -5.23
C ARG A 73 22.40 -6.00 -6.58
N PRO A 74 23.07 -5.53 -7.67
CA PRO A 74 22.66 -5.85 -9.02
C PRO A 74 22.69 -7.36 -9.26
N THR A 75 21.79 -7.84 -10.13
CA THR A 75 21.67 -9.27 -10.45
C THR A 75 22.24 -9.56 -11.83
N VAL A 76 23.03 -10.63 -11.93
CA VAL A 76 23.51 -11.13 -13.22
C VAL A 76 22.49 -12.10 -13.79
N ARG A 77 22.03 -11.84 -15.02
CA ARG A 77 21.20 -12.75 -15.81
C ARG A 77 21.98 -13.33 -16.98
N LEU A 78 21.67 -14.59 -17.30
CA LEU A 78 22.17 -15.22 -18.52
C LEU A 78 21.10 -15.09 -19.62
N SER A 79 21.45 -14.40 -20.71
CA SER A 79 20.61 -14.30 -21.90
C SER A 79 21.14 -15.29 -22.92
N GLU A 80 20.27 -16.12 -23.48
CA GLU A 80 20.56 -17.15 -24.51
C GLU A 80 21.72 -18.09 -24.15
N GLY A 81 21.98 -18.32 -22.86
CA GLY A 81 22.97 -19.28 -22.36
C GLY A 81 24.45 -18.81 -22.41
N LEU A 82 24.78 -17.69 -23.04
CA LEU A 82 26.14 -17.22 -23.23
C LEU A 82 26.38 -15.75 -22.81
N THR A 83 25.41 -14.87 -23.03
CA THR A 83 25.57 -13.44 -22.71
C THR A 83 25.13 -13.14 -21.28
N ARG A 84 25.96 -12.44 -20.53
CA ARG A 84 25.62 -11.96 -19.17
C ARG A 84 25.18 -10.51 -19.25
N THR A 85 24.00 -10.24 -18.72
CA THR A 85 23.49 -8.87 -18.51
C THR A 85 23.42 -8.59 -17.02
N ILE A 86 23.66 -7.33 -16.63
CA ILE A 86 23.50 -6.87 -15.25
C ILE A 86 22.19 -6.09 -15.15
N GLU A 87 21.30 -6.57 -14.28
CA GLU A 87 20.09 -5.87 -13.91
C GLU A 87 20.36 -5.08 -12.65
N TRP A 88 20.27 -3.75 -12.75
CA TRP A 88 20.41 -2.85 -11.63
C TRP A 88 19.08 -2.71 -10.87
N PRO A 89 19.11 -2.35 -9.56
CA PRO A 89 17.91 -1.97 -8.84
C PRO A 89 17.17 -0.88 -9.62
N ALA A 90 15.93 -1.14 -9.98
CA ALA A 90 15.16 -0.24 -10.83
C ALA A 90 14.11 0.51 -10.01
N ASN A 91 13.91 1.78 -10.37
CA ASN A 91 12.81 2.62 -9.92
C ASN A 91 12.13 3.15 -11.17
N THR A 92 10.97 2.63 -11.49
CA THR A 92 10.26 2.89 -12.73
C THR A 92 8.87 3.48 -12.46
N LEU A 93 8.51 4.47 -13.23
CA LEU A 93 7.18 5.06 -13.26
C LEU A 93 6.45 4.57 -14.51
N HIS A 94 5.27 4.03 -14.30
CA HIS A 94 4.37 3.59 -15.35
C HIS A 94 3.12 4.46 -15.34
N ALA A 95 2.49 4.62 -16.48
CA ALA A 95 1.25 5.37 -16.65
C ALA A 95 0.19 4.52 -17.35
N ALA A 96 -1.05 4.65 -16.92
CA ALA A 96 -2.20 4.01 -17.54
C ALA A 96 -3.38 4.99 -17.61
N GLU A 97 -4.00 5.07 -18.78
CA GLU A 97 -5.30 5.71 -18.97
C GLU A 97 -6.39 4.71 -18.58
N VAL A 98 -7.27 5.09 -17.65
CA VAL A 98 -8.32 4.19 -17.15
C VAL A 98 -9.65 4.52 -17.79
N SER A 99 -10.08 3.68 -18.74
CA SER A 99 -11.35 3.85 -19.42
C SER A 99 -12.54 3.75 -18.47
N GLY A 100 -13.45 4.74 -18.52
CA GLY A 100 -14.65 4.76 -17.69
C GLY A 100 -14.45 5.26 -16.26
N ALA A 101 -13.25 5.68 -15.88
CA ALA A 101 -12.94 6.34 -14.61
C ALA A 101 -12.77 7.85 -14.77
N ASP A 102 -12.90 8.58 -13.65
CA ASP A 102 -12.71 10.01 -13.60
C ASP A 102 -11.24 10.42 -13.54
N HIS A 103 -10.35 9.48 -13.21
CA HIS A 103 -8.91 9.69 -13.08
C HIS A 103 -8.12 8.51 -13.68
N ASP A 104 -6.87 8.80 -14.01
CA ASP A 104 -5.90 7.87 -14.54
C ASP A 104 -4.91 7.40 -13.46
N LEU A 105 -3.98 6.53 -13.78
CA LEU A 105 -3.01 5.97 -12.84
C LEU A 105 -1.57 6.28 -13.24
N LEU A 106 -0.79 6.60 -12.20
CA LEU A 106 0.67 6.55 -12.19
C LEU A 106 1.08 5.45 -11.21
N LEU A 107 1.89 4.50 -11.65
CA LEU A 107 2.29 3.33 -10.88
C LEU A 107 3.82 3.35 -10.73
N PHE A 108 4.31 3.63 -9.52
CA PHE A 108 5.73 3.71 -9.24
C PHE A 108 6.22 2.46 -8.53
N GLN A 109 6.99 1.64 -9.23
CA GLN A 109 7.63 0.44 -8.71
C GLN A 109 9.10 0.72 -8.44
N GLY A 110 9.55 0.46 -7.20
CA GLY A 110 10.94 0.71 -6.83
C GLY A 110 11.47 -0.27 -5.80
N VAL A 111 12.73 -0.03 -5.44
CA VAL A 111 13.39 -0.63 -4.28
C VAL A 111 13.55 0.47 -3.24
N GLU A 112 13.45 0.14 -1.95
CA GLU A 112 13.71 1.12 -0.89
C GLU A 112 15.12 1.68 -1.03
N PRO A 113 15.29 3.00 -1.21
CA PRO A 113 16.62 3.59 -1.39
C PRO A 113 17.47 3.46 -0.12
N SER A 114 18.77 3.21 -0.26
CA SER A 114 19.71 3.16 0.85
C SER A 114 20.13 4.55 1.31
N LEU A 115 20.11 5.54 0.40
CA LEU A 115 20.69 6.87 0.58
C LEU A 115 19.73 7.96 0.06
N ASN A 116 19.97 9.20 0.49
CA ASN A 116 19.36 10.41 -0.08
C ASN A 116 17.82 10.43 -0.06
N TRP A 117 17.18 9.85 0.93
CA TRP A 117 15.73 9.67 1.02
C TRP A 117 14.91 10.95 0.80
N ARG A 118 15.37 12.08 1.35
CA ARG A 118 14.69 13.37 1.17
C ARG A 118 14.72 13.84 -0.28
N ARG A 119 15.85 13.63 -0.97
CA ARG A 119 15.99 13.96 -2.39
C ARG A 119 15.13 13.02 -3.25
N PHE A 120 15.13 11.73 -2.91
CA PHE A 120 14.32 10.73 -3.58
C PHE A 120 12.82 11.06 -3.48
N THR A 121 12.30 11.29 -2.27
CA THR A 121 10.88 11.60 -2.05
C THR A 121 10.48 12.94 -2.68
N ALA A 122 11.32 13.98 -2.57
CA ALA A 122 11.07 15.26 -3.22
C ALA A 122 10.99 15.10 -4.75
N GLY A 123 11.94 14.41 -5.36
CA GLY A 123 11.94 14.15 -6.80
C GLY A 123 10.75 13.32 -7.26
N LEU A 124 10.34 12.31 -6.47
CA LEU A 124 9.13 11.53 -6.79
C LEU A 124 7.86 12.39 -6.75
N LEU A 125 7.75 13.29 -5.76
CA LEU A 125 6.63 14.23 -5.69
C LEU A 125 6.66 15.28 -6.81
N ASP A 126 7.84 15.71 -7.24
CA ASP A 126 7.99 16.62 -8.38
C ASP A 126 7.54 15.93 -9.69
N MET A 127 7.92 14.66 -9.91
CA MET A 127 7.42 13.85 -11.03
C MET A 127 5.90 13.73 -11.01
N ALA A 128 5.33 13.41 -9.82
CA ALA A 128 3.89 13.29 -9.64
C ALA A 128 3.16 14.59 -10.01
N ARG A 129 3.65 15.73 -9.53
CA ARG A 129 3.08 17.07 -9.82
C ARG A 129 3.22 17.44 -11.30
N GLU A 130 4.36 17.15 -11.91
CA GLU A 130 4.59 17.41 -13.34
C GLU A 130 3.55 16.69 -14.21
N LEU A 131 3.11 15.50 -13.78
CA LEU A 131 2.08 14.71 -14.46
C LEU A 131 0.65 14.97 -13.94
N GLY A 132 0.46 15.94 -13.04
CA GLY A 132 -0.84 16.35 -12.54
C GLY A 132 -1.46 15.45 -11.48
N ALA A 133 -0.64 14.66 -10.75
CA ALA A 133 -1.16 13.82 -9.67
C ALA A 133 -1.72 14.64 -8.51
N GLU A 134 -2.92 14.26 -8.04
CA GLU A 134 -3.63 14.91 -6.93
C GLU A 134 -3.57 14.11 -5.63
N MET A 135 -3.29 12.80 -5.73
CA MET A 135 -3.23 11.88 -4.60
C MET A 135 -2.07 10.90 -4.74
N VAL A 136 -1.48 10.53 -3.61
CA VAL A 136 -0.47 9.46 -3.50
C VAL A 136 -1.02 8.33 -2.66
N ILE A 137 -1.00 7.11 -3.19
CA ILE A 137 -1.35 5.88 -2.47
C ILE A 137 -0.06 5.07 -2.33
N THR A 138 0.33 4.72 -1.11
CA THR A 138 1.47 3.84 -0.89
C THR A 138 0.99 2.47 -0.42
N LEU A 139 1.56 1.42 -0.99
CA LEU A 139 1.32 0.04 -0.59
C LEU A 139 2.49 -0.45 0.24
N GLY A 140 2.19 -1.07 1.37
CA GLY A 140 3.18 -1.67 2.26
C GLY A 140 2.69 -3.00 2.83
N ALA A 141 3.62 -3.79 3.30
CA ALA A 141 3.33 -5.02 4.03
C ALA A 141 4.31 -5.19 5.19
N LEU A 142 3.84 -5.70 6.31
CA LEU A 142 4.63 -5.91 7.51
C LEU A 142 4.41 -7.31 8.09
N LEU A 143 5.43 -7.87 8.70
CA LEU A 143 5.31 -9.14 9.42
C LEU A 143 4.54 -8.91 10.73
N ALA A 144 3.57 -9.79 10.99
CA ALA A 144 2.72 -9.71 12.17
C ALA A 144 2.34 -11.10 12.71
N ASP A 145 1.87 -11.12 13.95
CA ASP A 145 1.32 -12.30 14.62
C ASP A 145 -0.14 -12.52 14.18
N VAL A 146 -0.32 -12.89 12.91
CA VAL A 146 -1.62 -13.13 12.29
C VAL A 146 -1.68 -14.52 11.64
N PRO A 147 -2.83 -15.22 11.67
CA PRO A 147 -2.95 -16.52 11.03
C PRO A 147 -3.18 -16.38 9.52
N HIS A 148 -2.62 -17.31 8.75
CA HIS A 148 -2.83 -17.34 7.29
C HIS A 148 -4.24 -17.76 6.87
N THR A 149 -5.01 -18.38 7.78
CA THR A 149 -6.35 -18.92 7.56
C THR A 149 -7.47 -17.90 7.73
N ARG A 150 -7.18 -16.68 8.19
CA ARG A 150 -8.15 -15.60 8.37
C ARG A 150 -7.96 -14.51 7.31
N PRO A 151 -8.94 -13.62 7.12
CA PRO A 151 -8.76 -12.43 6.30
C PRO A 151 -7.51 -11.65 6.74
N VAL A 152 -6.80 -11.08 5.78
CA VAL A 152 -5.58 -10.29 6.06
C VAL A 152 -5.97 -9.00 6.76
N PRO A 153 -5.49 -8.74 7.99
CA PRO A 153 -5.73 -7.46 8.65
C PRO A 153 -5.05 -6.33 7.88
N MET A 154 -5.83 -5.28 7.61
CA MET A 154 -5.38 -4.11 6.86
C MET A 154 -5.34 -2.88 7.77
N THR A 155 -4.28 -2.09 7.66
CA THR A 155 -4.17 -0.78 8.32
C THR A 155 -4.05 0.30 7.27
N GLY A 156 -4.83 1.38 7.44
CA GLY A 156 -4.76 2.55 6.57
C GLY A 156 -4.35 3.79 7.35
N ILE A 157 -3.39 4.55 6.82
CA ILE A 157 -3.00 5.86 7.35
C ILE A 157 -3.33 6.88 6.27
N CYS A 158 -4.06 7.93 6.60
CA CYS A 158 -4.47 8.95 5.63
C CYS A 158 -4.22 10.35 6.18
N SER A 159 -3.73 11.24 5.32
CA SER A 159 -3.57 12.66 5.63
C SER A 159 -4.88 13.46 5.59
N ASN A 160 -5.93 12.91 4.97
CA ASN A 160 -7.24 13.53 4.84
C ASN A 160 -8.26 12.91 5.81
N PRO A 161 -8.79 13.67 6.81
CA PRO A 161 -9.75 13.15 7.79
C PRO A 161 -11.06 12.63 7.18
N ASP A 162 -11.47 13.13 6.02
CA ASP A 162 -12.70 12.70 5.35
C ASP A 162 -12.54 11.29 4.78
N LEU A 163 -11.40 11.00 4.17
CA LEU A 163 -11.06 9.66 3.70
C LEU A 163 -10.90 8.66 4.85
N VAL A 164 -10.32 9.10 5.99
CA VAL A 164 -10.26 8.27 7.21
C VAL A 164 -11.66 7.82 7.62
N ARG A 165 -12.63 8.74 7.66
CA ARG A 165 -14.02 8.42 8.03
C ARG A 165 -14.73 7.56 6.98
N LEU A 166 -14.49 7.84 5.70
CA LEU A 166 -15.15 7.13 4.59
C LEU A 166 -14.73 5.66 4.51
N HIS A 167 -13.44 5.38 4.72
CA HIS A 167 -12.87 4.04 4.58
C HIS A 167 -12.67 3.30 5.91
N GLY A 168 -12.99 3.94 7.04
CA GLY A 168 -12.85 3.32 8.35
C GLY A 168 -11.39 3.04 8.76
N PHE A 169 -10.43 3.80 8.24
CA PHE A 169 -9.03 3.61 8.57
C PHE A 169 -8.76 3.94 10.04
N GLU A 170 -8.05 3.04 10.71
CA GLU A 170 -7.55 3.31 12.05
C GLU A 170 -6.39 4.31 11.99
N GLN A 171 -6.37 5.26 12.93
CA GLN A 171 -5.19 6.12 13.08
C GLN A 171 -4.05 5.30 13.67
N SER A 172 -2.93 5.27 12.97
CA SER A 172 -1.72 4.63 13.50
C SER A 172 -1.17 5.45 14.68
N ASN A 173 -1.00 4.79 15.82
CA ASN A 173 -0.30 5.33 16.99
C ASN A 173 1.18 4.91 17.01
N TYR A 174 1.70 4.41 15.89
CA TYR A 174 3.06 3.92 15.81
C TYR A 174 4.08 5.06 15.92
N GLU A 175 4.98 4.94 16.88
CA GLU A 175 6.18 5.77 17.03
C GLU A 175 7.42 4.86 17.00
N GLY A 176 8.31 5.05 16.02
CA GLY A 176 9.51 4.22 15.90
C GLY A 176 10.24 4.42 14.57
N PRO A 177 11.19 3.51 14.23
CA PRO A 177 11.88 3.51 12.95
C PRO A 177 10.89 3.44 11.80
N THR A 178 11.12 4.21 10.73
CA THR A 178 10.25 4.22 9.54
C THR A 178 11.06 3.93 8.29
N GLY A 179 10.37 3.40 7.27
CA GLY A 179 10.91 3.19 5.93
C GLY A 179 10.55 4.32 4.97
N ILE A 180 10.90 4.13 3.70
CA ILE A 180 10.67 5.12 2.64
C ILE A 180 9.18 5.46 2.46
N VAL A 181 8.28 4.51 2.70
CA VAL A 181 6.82 4.70 2.65
C VAL A 181 6.38 5.77 3.65
N GLY A 182 6.84 5.67 4.90
CA GLY A 182 6.52 6.66 5.94
C GLY A 182 7.15 8.03 5.66
N VAL A 183 8.37 8.07 5.11
CA VAL A 183 9.02 9.33 4.71
C VAL A 183 8.28 9.99 3.55
N LEU A 184 7.82 9.21 2.57
CA LEU A 184 7.03 9.71 1.44
C LEU A 184 5.67 10.26 1.91
N HIS A 185 4.98 9.53 2.80
CA HIS A 185 3.71 9.99 3.38
C HIS A 185 3.88 11.33 4.13
N HIS A 186 4.95 11.46 4.93
CA HIS A 186 5.29 12.72 5.60
C HIS A 186 5.59 13.84 4.59
N ALA A 187 6.38 13.56 3.54
CA ALA A 187 6.69 14.53 2.50
C ALA A 187 5.43 15.01 1.73
N CYS A 188 4.46 14.12 1.49
CA CYS A 188 3.15 14.48 0.93
C CYS A 188 2.43 15.49 1.84
N ALA A 189 2.39 15.23 3.15
CA ALA A 189 1.73 16.13 4.11
C ALA A 189 2.40 17.52 4.15
N GLU A 190 3.74 17.59 4.17
CA GLU A 190 4.48 18.86 4.08
C GLU A 190 4.22 19.60 2.77
N ALA A 191 3.99 18.87 1.70
CA ALA A 191 3.73 19.38 0.36
C ALA A 191 2.26 19.74 0.09
N GLY A 192 1.36 19.48 1.06
CA GLY A 192 -0.09 19.69 0.91
C GLY A 192 -0.76 18.73 -0.08
N MET A 193 -0.12 17.59 -0.37
CA MET A 193 -0.64 16.55 -1.27
C MET A 193 -1.39 15.50 -0.45
N THR A 194 -2.59 15.13 -0.88
CA THR A 194 -3.35 14.05 -0.23
C THR A 194 -2.60 12.74 -0.36
N SER A 195 -2.46 12.02 0.75
CA SER A 195 -1.82 10.70 0.73
C SER A 195 -2.54 9.68 1.61
N VAL A 196 -2.58 8.45 1.11
CA VAL A 196 -3.09 7.26 1.79
C VAL A 196 -2.00 6.20 1.80
N SER A 197 -1.73 5.61 2.95
CA SER A 197 -0.77 4.51 3.09
C SER A 197 -1.52 3.25 3.54
N LEU A 198 -1.52 2.22 2.71
CA LEU A 198 -2.21 0.94 2.93
C LEU A 198 -1.20 -0.14 3.32
N TRP A 199 -1.45 -0.84 4.42
CA TRP A 199 -0.56 -1.85 4.97
C TRP A 199 -1.27 -3.17 5.19
N ALA A 200 -0.72 -4.24 4.62
CA ALA A 200 -1.18 -5.61 4.84
C ALA A 200 -0.33 -6.31 5.90
N SER A 201 -0.98 -7.01 6.83
CA SER A 201 -0.30 -7.86 7.83
C SER A 201 0.00 -9.23 7.23
N VAL A 202 1.27 -9.63 7.27
CA VAL A 202 1.76 -10.91 6.72
C VAL A 202 2.21 -11.81 7.87
N PRO A 203 1.79 -13.09 7.91
CA PRO A 203 2.22 -14.04 8.93
C PRO A 203 3.74 -14.18 8.98
N HIS A 204 4.37 -13.91 10.13
CA HIS A 204 5.82 -13.99 10.27
C HIS A 204 6.39 -15.41 10.18
N TYR A 205 5.57 -16.44 10.42
CA TYR A 205 5.98 -17.85 10.34
C TYR A 205 5.94 -18.42 8.92
N VAL A 206 5.52 -17.65 7.91
CA VAL A 206 5.50 -18.08 6.51
C VAL A 206 6.60 -17.37 5.74
N ALA A 207 7.61 -18.15 5.32
CA ALA A 207 8.75 -17.61 4.55
C ALA A 207 8.51 -17.56 3.03
N ALA A 208 7.38 -18.08 2.55
CA ALA A 208 7.08 -18.10 1.11
C ALA A 208 6.75 -16.69 0.57
N ALA A 209 7.43 -16.31 -0.48
CA ALA A 209 7.18 -15.08 -1.24
C ALA A 209 7.05 -15.42 -2.74
N PRO A 210 6.24 -14.69 -3.50
CA PRO A 210 5.33 -13.64 -3.02
C PRO A 210 4.14 -14.19 -2.20
N ASN A 211 3.49 -13.31 -1.41
CA ASN A 211 2.26 -13.62 -0.69
C ASN A 211 1.03 -13.08 -1.46
N PRO A 212 0.37 -13.88 -2.29
CA PRO A 212 -0.74 -13.42 -3.12
C PRO A 212 -1.99 -13.07 -2.31
N LYS A 213 -2.17 -13.66 -1.11
CA LYS A 213 -3.30 -13.35 -0.24
C LYS A 213 -3.18 -11.93 0.33
N ALA A 214 -1.99 -11.52 0.76
CA ALA A 214 -1.74 -10.16 1.21
C ALA A 214 -1.76 -9.15 0.05
N ALA A 215 -1.24 -9.54 -1.13
CA ALA A 215 -1.35 -8.72 -2.34
C ALA A 215 -2.82 -8.48 -2.75
N LEU A 216 -3.67 -9.51 -2.71
CA LEU A 216 -5.09 -9.38 -2.97
C LEU A 216 -5.79 -8.43 -1.99
N ALA A 217 -5.45 -8.50 -0.70
CA ALA A 217 -6.00 -7.59 0.30
C ALA A 217 -5.63 -6.13 0.03
N LEU A 218 -4.37 -5.87 -0.41
CA LEU A 218 -3.93 -4.55 -0.84
C LEU A 218 -4.70 -4.06 -2.08
N ILE A 219 -4.93 -4.92 -3.07
CA ILE A 219 -5.73 -4.60 -4.27
C ILE A 219 -7.16 -4.22 -3.87
N ARG A 220 -7.82 -5.00 -3.00
CA ARG A 220 -9.19 -4.70 -2.55
C ARG A 220 -9.27 -3.38 -1.78
N SER A 221 -8.24 -3.08 -0.97
CA SER A 221 -8.16 -1.79 -0.27
C SER A 221 -7.88 -0.63 -1.24
N PHE A 222 -7.03 -0.85 -2.24
CA PHE A 222 -6.76 0.11 -3.32
C PHE A 222 -8.04 0.44 -4.09
N GLU A 223 -8.84 -0.57 -4.49
CA GLU A 223 -10.12 -0.36 -5.19
C GLU A 223 -11.04 0.60 -4.41
N GLY A 224 -11.15 0.40 -3.09
CA GLY A 224 -11.94 1.26 -2.23
C GLY A 224 -11.45 2.71 -2.20
N VAL A 225 -10.13 2.92 -2.12
CA VAL A 225 -9.53 4.26 -2.05
C VAL A 225 -9.52 4.97 -3.40
N ALA A 226 -9.16 4.24 -4.45
CA ALA A 226 -9.07 4.79 -5.80
C ALA A 226 -10.44 4.88 -6.50
N GLY A 227 -11.47 4.18 -6.02
CA GLY A 227 -12.77 4.12 -6.70
C GLY A 227 -12.71 3.39 -8.05
N LEU A 228 -11.75 2.51 -8.23
CA LEU A 228 -11.52 1.73 -9.45
C LEU A 228 -11.81 0.26 -9.20
N ALA A 229 -12.36 -0.44 -10.19
CA ALA A 229 -12.52 -1.89 -10.14
C ALA A 229 -11.31 -2.58 -10.81
N VAL A 230 -10.81 -3.64 -10.18
CA VAL A 230 -9.69 -4.45 -10.67
C VAL A 230 -10.17 -5.89 -10.88
N ASP A 231 -9.99 -6.42 -12.08
CA ASP A 231 -10.21 -7.85 -12.30
C ASP A 231 -9.07 -8.64 -11.63
N ALA A 232 -9.36 -9.22 -10.48
CA ALA A 232 -8.38 -9.93 -9.66
C ALA A 232 -8.63 -11.43 -9.57
N LEU A 233 -9.37 -12.03 -10.51
CA LEU A 233 -9.74 -13.46 -10.47
C LEU A 233 -8.52 -14.38 -10.39
N ASP A 234 -7.47 -14.10 -11.17
CA ASP A 234 -6.25 -14.89 -11.14
C ASP A 234 -5.50 -14.75 -9.81
N LEU A 235 -5.53 -13.56 -9.21
CA LEU A 235 -4.92 -13.31 -7.91
C LEU A 235 -5.74 -13.96 -6.78
N GLU A 236 -7.07 -13.99 -6.88
CA GLU A 236 -7.95 -14.73 -5.95
C GLU A 236 -7.64 -16.22 -5.97
N THR A 237 -7.53 -16.80 -7.17
CA THR A 237 -7.15 -18.22 -7.33
C THR A 237 -5.76 -18.51 -6.74
N SER A 238 -4.81 -17.61 -6.95
CA SER A 238 -3.46 -17.73 -6.40
C SER A 238 -3.45 -17.61 -4.86
N ALA A 239 -4.29 -16.75 -4.30
CA ALA A 239 -4.43 -16.57 -2.85
C ALA A 239 -5.02 -17.82 -2.17
N GLU A 240 -6.02 -18.45 -2.79
CA GLU A 240 -6.62 -19.71 -2.31
C GLU A 240 -5.60 -20.87 -2.35
N GLU A 241 -4.84 -20.97 -3.43
CA GLU A 241 -3.78 -21.97 -3.56
C GLU A 241 -2.68 -21.77 -2.51
N TYR A 242 -2.24 -20.54 -2.31
CA TYR A 242 -1.25 -20.18 -1.29
C TYR A 242 -1.75 -20.58 0.10
N GLU A 243 -2.97 -20.23 0.49
CA GLU A 243 -3.55 -20.58 1.79
C GLU A 243 -3.58 -22.10 1.99
N ARG A 244 -3.97 -22.84 0.95
CA ARG A 244 -4.01 -24.31 0.96
C ARG A 244 -2.63 -24.93 1.14
N GLN A 245 -1.61 -24.41 0.43
CA GLN A 245 -0.22 -24.88 0.54
C GLN A 245 0.36 -24.60 1.92
N VAL A 246 0.15 -23.39 2.46
CA VAL A 246 0.61 -23.02 3.80
C VAL A 246 -0.08 -23.88 4.86
N SER A 247 -1.40 -24.09 4.76
CA SER A 247 -2.16 -24.97 5.67
C SER A 247 -1.63 -26.40 5.65
N ALA A 248 -1.31 -26.94 4.47
CA ALA A 248 -0.73 -28.28 4.34
C ALA A 248 0.67 -28.36 5.00
N ALA A 249 1.50 -27.34 4.82
CA ALA A 249 2.81 -27.28 5.48
C ALA A 249 2.70 -27.18 7.00
N VAL A 250 1.83 -26.33 7.52
CA VAL A 250 1.54 -26.15 8.96
C VAL A 250 1.04 -27.47 9.59
N ALA A 251 0.20 -28.22 8.87
CA ALA A 251 -0.33 -29.49 9.36
C ALA A 251 0.75 -30.57 9.60
N THR A 252 1.94 -30.44 9.03
CA THR A 252 3.04 -31.39 9.20
C THR A 252 3.80 -31.22 10.52
N ASP A 253 3.69 -30.06 11.18
CA ASP A 253 4.35 -29.72 12.43
C ASP A 253 3.34 -29.39 13.53
N PRO A 254 3.18 -30.26 14.56
CA PRO A 254 2.20 -30.05 15.63
C PRO A 254 2.42 -28.77 16.46
N ASP A 255 3.67 -28.33 16.61
CA ASP A 255 4.00 -27.12 17.39
C ASP A 255 3.58 -25.86 16.61
N VAL A 256 3.87 -25.83 15.30
CA VAL A 256 3.45 -24.75 14.41
C VAL A 256 1.92 -24.73 14.29
N LYS A 257 1.28 -25.87 14.17
CA LYS A 257 -0.18 -25.97 14.14
C LYS A 257 -0.82 -25.38 15.40
N SER A 258 -0.33 -25.78 16.58
CA SER A 258 -0.83 -25.24 17.86
C SER A 258 -0.58 -23.75 18.01
N PHE A 259 0.51 -23.24 17.42
CA PHE A 259 0.78 -21.80 17.38
C PHE A 259 -0.25 -21.07 16.51
N VAL A 260 -0.54 -21.58 15.30
CA VAL A 260 -1.54 -20.98 14.39
C VAL A 260 -2.93 -20.99 15.02
N GLU A 261 -3.34 -22.09 15.68
CA GLU A 261 -4.62 -22.19 16.39
C GLU A 261 -4.76 -21.12 17.48
N ARG A 262 -3.69 -20.78 18.19
CA ARG A 262 -3.70 -19.67 19.16
C ARG A 262 -3.85 -18.30 18.49
N LEU A 263 -3.17 -18.07 17.35
CA LEU A 263 -3.33 -16.82 16.58
C LEU A 263 -4.74 -16.65 16.06
N GLU A 264 -5.37 -17.75 15.59
CA GLU A 264 -6.77 -17.73 15.16
C GLU A 264 -7.70 -17.31 16.30
N GLN A 265 -7.57 -17.93 17.47
CA GLN A 265 -8.37 -17.58 18.65
C GLN A 265 -8.20 -16.13 19.04
N THR A 266 -6.95 -15.63 19.10
CA THR A 266 -6.68 -14.24 19.46
C THR A 266 -7.31 -13.25 18.46
N LEU A 267 -7.22 -13.52 17.16
CA LEU A 267 -7.79 -12.65 16.14
C LEU A 267 -9.32 -12.69 16.14
N ASP A 268 -9.90 -13.87 16.31
CA ASP A 268 -11.37 -14.05 16.40
C ASP A 268 -11.93 -13.28 17.61
N GLU A 269 -11.27 -13.35 18.79
CA GLU A 269 -11.64 -12.59 19.99
C GLU A 269 -11.58 -11.07 19.79
N VAL A 270 -10.54 -10.56 19.11
CA VAL A 270 -10.40 -9.13 18.79
C VAL A 270 -11.49 -8.69 17.82
N THR A 271 -11.79 -9.50 16.81
CA THR A 271 -12.82 -9.21 15.81
C THR A 271 -14.21 -9.18 16.44
N GLU A 272 -14.52 -10.10 17.35
CA GLU A 272 -15.79 -10.12 18.08
C GLU A 272 -15.97 -8.89 18.99
N GLN A 273 -14.87 -8.39 19.61
CA GLN A 273 -14.90 -7.19 20.44
C GLN A 273 -15.03 -5.88 19.63
N THR A 274 -14.57 -5.88 18.39
CA THR A 274 -14.66 -4.71 17.48
C THR A 274 -15.95 -4.67 16.67
N HIS A 275 -16.73 -5.74 16.65
CA HIS A 275 -18.12 -5.71 16.17
C HIS A 275 -19.00 -5.32 17.35
N PRO A 276 -19.43 -4.05 17.48
CA PRO A 276 -20.40 -3.72 18.50
C PRO A 276 -21.73 -4.38 18.09
N ASP A 277 -22.24 -5.27 18.90
CA ASP A 277 -23.68 -5.61 18.99
C ASP A 277 -24.55 -4.38 19.35
N ASP A 278 -23.98 -3.21 19.36
CA ASP A 278 -24.55 -1.88 19.62
C ASP A 278 -24.78 -1.05 18.35
N LEU A 279 -25.07 -1.67 17.22
CA LEU A 279 -25.89 -0.94 16.24
C LEU A 279 -27.27 -0.76 16.85
N PRO A 280 -27.70 0.50 17.20
CA PRO A 280 -29.02 0.73 17.73
C PRO A 280 -30.02 0.05 16.77
N SER A 281 -30.92 -0.78 17.29
CA SER A 281 -31.91 -1.44 16.47
C SER A 281 -32.62 -0.38 15.60
N ALA A 282 -33.08 -0.76 14.40
CA ALA A 282 -33.84 0.15 13.51
C ALA A 282 -34.93 0.92 14.27
N ASP A 283 -35.54 0.28 15.30
CA ASP A 283 -36.51 0.89 16.20
C ASP A 283 -35.91 1.91 17.17
N SER A 284 -34.65 1.75 17.56
CA SER A 284 -33.92 2.74 18.39
C SER A 284 -33.57 3.97 17.56
N ILE A 285 -33.06 3.79 16.36
CA ILE A 285 -32.75 4.87 15.41
C ILE A 285 -34.03 5.65 15.06
N ALA A 286 -35.13 4.95 14.79
CA ALA A 286 -36.42 5.58 14.50
C ALA A 286 -36.97 6.40 15.70
N ARG A 287 -36.79 5.91 16.93
CA ARG A 287 -37.18 6.63 18.15
C ARG A 287 -36.34 7.88 18.40
N ASP A 288 -35.02 7.81 18.19
CA ASP A 288 -34.13 8.94 18.37
C ASP A 288 -34.36 10.00 17.28
N PHE A 289 -34.63 9.59 16.06
CA PHE A 289 -35.02 10.49 14.96
C PHE A 289 -36.36 11.17 15.23
N GLN A 290 -37.37 10.46 15.74
CA GLN A 290 -38.64 11.06 16.16
C GLN A 290 -38.48 12.03 17.31
N LYS A 291 -37.59 11.75 18.27
CA LYS A 291 -37.26 12.64 19.40
C LYS A 291 -36.58 13.92 18.92
N PHE A 292 -35.64 13.80 17.98
CA PHE A 292 -34.97 14.95 17.33
C PHE A 292 -35.98 15.83 16.58
N LEU A 293 -36.88 15.23 15.79
CA LEU A 293 -37.90 15.99 15.07
C LEU A 293 -38.88 16.72 16.00
N ARG A 294 -39.24 16.12 17.18
CA ARG A 294 -40.09 16.77 18.18
C ARG A 294 -39.37 17.92 18.88
N GLN A 295 -38.08 17.84 19.12
CA GLN A 295 -37.28 18.91 19.71
C GLN A 295 -37.14 20.10 18.76
N ARG A 296 -36.94 19.83 17.46
CA ARG A 296 -36.84 20.89 16.45
C ARG A 296 -38.15 21.66 16.26
N ARG A 297 -39.29 20.97 16.28
CA ARG A 297 -40.62 21.61 16.23
C ARG A 297 -40.95 22.49 17.45
N ARG A 298 -40.29 22.28 18.58
CA ARG A 298 -40.47 23.11 19.81
C ARG A 298 -39.53 24.31 19.86
N GLN A 299 -38.58 24.41 18.95
CA GLN A 299 -37.68 25.58 18.82
C GLN A 299 -38.17 26.55 17.73
N ASP A 300 -39.08 26.10 16.86
CA ASP A 300 -39.64 26.91 15.78
C ASP A 300 -41.04 27.48 16.13
N ASP A 301 -41.60 27.20 17.34
CA ASP A 301 -42.75 27.82 17.98
C ASP A 301 -42.30 28.74 19.14
#